data_eaa290eb07f08ef0689e9cd386d8ec12
#
_entry.id   eaa290eb07f08ef0689e9cd386d8ec12
#
_cell.length_a   1.000
_cell.length_b   1.000
_cell.length_c   1.000
_cell.angle_alpha   90.00
_cell.angle_beta   90.00
_cell.angle_gamma   90.00
#
_symmetry.space_group_name_H-M   'P 1'
#
loop_
_entity.id
_entity.type
_entity.pdbx_description
1 polymer ?
#
loop_
_entity_poly.entity_id
_entity_poly.type
_entity_poly.pdbx_seq_one_letter_code
_entity_poly.pdbx_strand_id
1 'polypeptide(L)'
;MIDLLKETGKLDCKLATTPIEPNKKLEEAKEEPVVDKEMYQRVVGKLNYLVHTQPDIAYSVSMTSQFIHDPRGTHFQATYCVLHYLKGSPRKRVLFKRNNELTLKAYTDADYVSSLVDRRSTSSYCTFLGGNLVTWKSKMQNAVARSRAESEFKAMAQGV
;
A
#
# COMPACT_ATOMS: atom_id res chain seq x y z
N MET A 1 10.08 4.88 12.29
CA MET A 1 9.32 3.66 12.59
C MET A 1 9.12 3.46 14.10
N ILE A 2 10.19 3.42 14.92
CA ILE A 2 10.07 3.23 16.38
C ILE A 2 9.15 4.29 17.01
N ASP A 3 9.28 5.55 16.61
CA ASP A 3 8.43 6.64 17.13
C ASP A 3 6.95 6.43 16.76
N LEU A 4 6.66 5.88 15.59
CA LEU A 4 5.30 5.57 15.16
C LEU A 4 4.67 4.45 16.01
N LEU A 5 5.46 3.41 16.36
CA LEU A 5 5.03 2.34 17.26
C LEU A 5 4.81 2.85 18.70
N LYS A 6 5.66 3.78 19.18
CA LYS A 6 5.49 4.43 20.48
C LYS A 6 4.20 5.24 20.52
N GLU A 7 3.99 6.09 19.53
CA GLU A 7 2.83 6.97 19.40
C GLU A 7 1.50 6.20 19.34
N THR A 8 1.49 5.04 18.71
CA THR A 8 0.31 4.17 18.62
C THR A 8 0.17 3.20 19.79
N GLY A 9 1.07 3.20 20.77
CA GLY A 9 1.07 2.26 21.89
C GLY A 9 1.29 0.80 21.49
N LYS A 10 1.92 0.55 20.32
CA LYS A 10 2.08 -0.80 19.75
C LYS A 10 3.52 -1.33 19.83
N LEU A 11 4.31 -0.85 20.81
CA LEU A 11 5.68 -1.34 21.00
C LEU A 11 5.74 -2.84 21.30
N ASP A 12 4.80 -3.37 22.09
CA ASP A 12 4.77 -4.78 22.52
C ASP A 12 3.85 -5.66 21.69
N CYS A 13 3.45 -5.19 20.48
CA CYS A 13 2.57 -5.95 19.61
C CYS A 13 3.26 -7.19 19.03
N LYS A 14 2.46 -8.22 18.69
CA LYS A 14 2.92 -9.38 17.92
C LYS A 14 3.37 -8.96 16.52
N LEU A 15 4.37 -9.67 16.00
CA LEU A 15 4.85 -9.44 14.63
C LEU A 15 3.84 -10.00 13.62
N ALA A 16 3.67 -9.31 12.49
CA ALA A 16 2.91 -9.83 11.36
C ALA A 16 3.87 -10.30 10.26
N THR A 17 3.49 -11.36 9.56
CA THR A 17 4.27 -11.93 8.44
C THR A 17 3.94 -11.22 7.11
N THR A 18 2.74 -10.65 7.02
CA THR A 18 2.24 -9.90 5.85
C THR A 18 1.77 -8.52 6.27
N PRO A 19 1.93 -7.49 5.42
CA PRO A 19 1.55 -6.12 5.76
C PRO A 19 0.04 -5.86 5.75
N ILE A 20 -0.75 -6.79 5.21
CA ILE A 20 -2.22 -6.77 5.24
C ILE A 20 -2.74 -8.21 5.30
N GLU A 21 -3.85 -8.42 5.97
CA GLU A 21 -4.52 -9.72 5.99
C GLU A 21 -5.17 -10.00 4.64
N PRO A 22 -4.86 -11.14 4.00
CA PRO A 22 -5.55 -11.56 2.79
C PRO A 22 -7.06 -11.67 3.06
N ASN A 23 -7.89 -11.27 2.11
CA ASN A 23 -9.36 -11.39 2.15
C ASN A 23 -10.09 -10.52 3.19
N LYS A 24 -9.43 -9.60 3.89
CA LYS A 24 -10.12 -8.66 4.77
C LYS A 24 -10.81 -7.57 3.93
N LYS A 25 -12.13 -7.60 3.94
CA LYS A 25 -12.95 -6.63 3.22
C LYS A 25 -13.07 -5.34 4.04
N LEU A 26 -12.23 -4.37 3.76
CA LEU A 26 -12.21 -3.09 4.47
C LEU A 26 -13.46 -2.24 4.18
N GLU A 27 -14.10 -2.45 3.05
CA GLU A 27 -15.27 -1.68 2.60
C GLU A 27 -16.56 -2.00 3.39
N GLU A 28 -16.63 -3.15 4.05
CA GLU A 28 -17.80 -3.58 4.84
C GLU A 28 -17.87 -2.92 6.23
N ALA A 29 -16.90 -2.11 6.61
CA ALA A 29 -16.77 -1.52 7.95
C ALA A 29 -17.69 -0.30 8.23
N LYS A 30 -18.66 0.00 7.37
CA LYS A 30 -19.53 1.21 7.50
C LYS A 30 -20.34 1.28 8.78
N GLU A 31 -20.69 0.14 9.37
CA GLU A 31 -21.48 0.05 10.61
C GLU A 31 -20.62 0.11 11.88
N GLU A 32 -19.29 0.09 11.74
CA GLU A 32 -18.40 0.15 12.90
C GLU A 32 -18.30 1.57 13.46
N PRO A 33 -17.98 1.72 14.78
CA PRO A 33 -17.82 3.03 15.40
C PRO A 33 -16.69 3.83 14.74
N VAL A 34 -16.91 5.14 14.69
CA VAL A 34 -15.90 6.11 14.25
C VAL A 34 -14.73 6.09 15.22
N VAL A 35 -13.53 6.13 14.69
CA VAL A 35 -12.28 6.16 15.44
C VAL A 35 -11.62 7.54 15.37
N ASP A 36 -10.56 7.75 16.14
CA ASP A 36 -9.77 9.00 16.11
C ASP A 36 -9.20 9.22 14.69
N LYS A 37 -9.88 10.09 13.94
CA LYS A 37 -9.57 10.41 12.55
C LYS A 37 -8.19 11.09 12.43
N GLU A 38 -7.85 11.97 13.35
CA GLU A 38 -6.60 12.72 13.31
C GLU A 38 -5.40 11.78 13.49
N MET A 39 -5.52 10.86 14.45
CA MET A 39 -4.52 9.82 14.65
C MET A 39 -4.38 8.91 13.43
N TYR A 40 -5.52 8.50 12.83
CA TYR A 40 -5.50 7.69 11.62
C TYR A 40 -4.77 8.40 10.47
N GLN A 41 -5.13 9.64 10.19
CA GLN A 41 -4.52 10.45 9.13
C GLN A 41 -3.02 10.62 9.34
N ARG A 42 -2.60 10.86 10.59
CA ARG A 42 -1.19 11.02 10.94
C ARG A 42 -0.40 9.72 10.73
N VAL A 43 -0.96 8.58 11.15
CA VAL A 43 -0.31 7.27 10.97
C VAL A 43 -0.21 6.91 9.49
N VAL A 44 -1.30 7.03 8.74
CA VAL A 44 -1.32 6.76 7.29
C VAL A 44 -0.37 7.71 6.54
N GLY A 45 -0.32 8.99 6.90
CA GLY A 45 0.62 9.96 6.33
C GLY A 45 2.09 9.55 6.52
N LYS A 46 2.45 9.10 7.73
CA LYS A 46 3.81 8.58 8.01
C LYS A 46 4.10 7.29 7.25
N LEU A 47 3.12 6.39 7.11
CA LEU A 47 3.26 5.16 6.32
C LEU A 47 3.44 5.48 4.82
N ASN A 48 2.71 6.45 4.28
CA ASN A 48 2.88 6.91 2.89
C ASN A 48 4.31 7.41 2.63
N TYR A 49 4.93 8.07 3.60
CA TYR A 49 6.34 8.46 3.47
C TYR A 49 7.27 7.23 3.45
N LEU A 50 7.00 6.21 4.28
CA LEU A 50 7.80 4.98 4.31
C LEU A 50 7.71 4.16 3.02
N VAL A 51 6.62 4.25 2.27
CA VAL A 51 6.47 3.60 0.95
C VAL A 51 7.60 3.96 0.00
N HIS A 52 8.18 5.16 0.08
CA HIS A 52 9.30 5.57 -0.77
C HIS A 52 10.60 4.77 -0.54
N THR A 53 10.72 4.06 0.56
CA THR A 53 11.89 3.24 0.89
C THR A 53 11.57 1.76 1.08
N GLN A 54 10.29 1.42 1.17
CA GLN A 54 9.79 0.07 1.45
C GLN A 54 8.65 -0.28 0.48
N PRO A 55 8.96 -0.80 -0.71
CA PRO A 55 7.98 -1.11 -1.74
C PRO A 55 6.97 -2.18 -1.33
N ASP A 56 7.35 -3.07 -0.43
CA ASP A 56 6.55 -4.19 0.06
C ASP A 56 5.31 -3.77 0.86
N ILE A 57 5.23 -2.53 1.35
CA ILE A 57 4.03 -1.99 2.01
C ILE A 57 3.18 -1.11 1.09
N ALA A 58 3.58 -0.84 -0.16
CA ALA A 58 2.92 0.13 -1.03
C ALA A 58 1.44 -0.18 -1.26
N TYR A 59 1.11 -1.45 -1.53
CA TYR A 59 -0.27 -1.89 -1.72
C TYR A 59 -1.11 -1.69 -0.45
N SER A 60 -0.61 -2.16 0.69
CA SER A 60 -1.34 -2.10 1.96
C SER A 60 -1.61 -0.67 2.43
N VAL A 61 -0.64 0.22 2.23
CA VAL A 61 -0.78 1.65 2.54
C VAL A 61 -1.73 2.33 1.55
N SER A 62 -1.70 1.97 0.26
CA SER A 62 -2.67 2.46 -0.72
C SER A 62 -4.10 2.06 -0.34
N MET A 63 -4.32 0.81 0.09
CA MET A 63 -5.64 0.34 0.55
C MET A 63 -6.13 1.10 1.77
N THR A 64 -5.31 1.26 2.81
CA THR A 64 -5.72 1.99 4.03
C THR A 64 -5.93 3.48 3.77
N SER A 65 -5.18 4.09 2.82
CA SER A 65 -5.32 5.51 2.48
C SER A 65 -6.69 5.87 1.89
N GLN A 66 -7.42 4.92 1.35
CA GLN A 66 -8.76 5.15 0.77
C GLN A 66 -9.79 5.59 1.83
N PHE A 67 -9.57 5.20 3.08
CA PHE A 67 -10.48 5.47 4.20
C PHE A 67 -10.04 6.67 5.07
N ILE A 68 -9.14 7.52 4.56
CA ILE A 68 -8.56 8.64 5.32
C ILE A 68 -9.60 9.69 5.75
N HIS A 69 -10.73 9.78 5.04
CA HIS A 69 -11.79 10.75 5.31
C HIS A 69 -12.83 10.25 6.32
N ASP A 70 -13.07 8.95 6.37
CA ASP A 70 -14.04 8.30 7.29
C ASP A 70 -13.48 6.96 7.80
N PRO A 71 -12.46 6.98 8.69
CA PRO A 71 -11.84 5.77 9.20
C PRO A 71 -12.75 5.07 10.22
N ARG A 72 -12.73 3.74 10.21
CA ARG A 72 -13.42 2.84 11.13
C ARG A 72 -12.42 1.93 11.85
N GLY A 73 -12.89 1.18 12.85
CA GLY A 73 -12.08 0.26 13.64
C GLY A 73 -11.29 -0.73 12.78
N THR A 74 -11.95 -1.34 11.81
CA THR A 74 -11.33 -2.29 10.86
C THR A 74 -10.21 -1.65 10.04
N HIS A 75 -10.36 -0.37 9.63
CA HIS A 75 -9.31 0.36 8.91
C HIS A 75 -8.09 0.60 9.79
N PHE A 76 -8.30 0.92 11.08
CA PHE A 76 -7.20 1.03 12.05
C PHE A 76 -6.50 -0.30 12.26
N GLN A 77 -7.23 -1.41 12.36
CA GLN A 77 -6.63 -2.75 12.48
C GLN A 77 -5.77 -3.08 11.27
N ALA A 78 -6.22 -2.78 10.06
CA ALA A 78 -5.42 -2.95 8.85
C ALA A 78 -4.13 -2.10 8.89
N THR A 79 -4.23 -0.85 9.34
CA THR A 79 -3.08 0.05 9.51
C THR A 79 -2.11 -0.48 10.57
N TYR A 80 -2.61 -1.03 11.68
CA TYR A 80 -1.77 -1.68 12.69
C TYR A 80 -1.09 -2.94 12.15
N CYS A 81 -1.74 -3.71 11.27
CA CYS A 81 -1.10 -4.85 10.61
C CYS A 81 0.15 -4.41 9.85
N VAL A 82 0.10 -3.29 9.12
CA VAL A 82 1.29 -2.70 8.47
C VAL A 82 2.39 -2.38 9.49
N LEU A 83 2.05 -1.78 10.64
CA LEU A 83 3.02 -1.45 11.69
C LEU A 83 3.65 -2.71 12.31
N HIS A 84 2.86 -3.75 12.55
CA HIS A 84 3.33 -5.04 13.09
C HIS A 84 4.27 -5.74 12.11
N TYR A 85 3.98 -5.65 10.80
CA TYR A 85 4.85 -6.15 9.75
C TYR A 85 6.18 -5.38 9.69
N LEU A 86 6.12 -4.05 9.71
CA LEU A 86 7.30 -3.20 9.72
C LEU A 86 8.20 -3.45 10.94
N LYS A 87 7.60 -3.70 12.10
CA LYS A 87 8.34 -4.08 13.31
C LYS A 87 9.11 -5.39 13.11
N GLY A 88 8.50 -6.37 12.44
CA GLY A 88 9.12 -7.67 12.12
C GLY A 88 10.20 -7.61 11.04
N SER A 89 10.21 -6.54 10.24
CA SER A 89 11.11 -6.39 9.09
C SER A 89 11.89 -5.06 9.07
N PRO A 90 12.55 -4.65 10.17
CA PRO A 90 13.13 -3.31 10.31
C PRO A 90 14.29 -3.02 9.35
N ARG A 91 14.88 -4.07 8.75
CA ARG A 91 16.03 -3.98 7.84
C ARG A 91 15.69 -4.22 6.38
N LYS A 92 14.43 -4.49 6.05
CA LYS A 92 14.02 -4.61 4.64
C LYS A 92 14.10 -3.25 3.97
N ARG A 93 15.01 -3.11 3.03
CA ARG A 93 15.22 -1.89 2.25
C ARG A 93 15.61 -2.25 0.82
N VAL A 94 15.36 -1.35 -0.11
CA VAL A 94 15.84 -1.48 -1.48
C VAL A 94 17.38 -1.38 -1.46
N LEU A 95 18.04 -2.39 -2.04
CA LEU A 95 19.50 -2.42 -2.21
C LEU A 95 19.81 -2.05 -3.66
N PHE A 96 20.64 -1.03 -3.84
CA PHE A 96 21.18 -0.65 -5.15
C PHE A 96 22.54 -1.31 -5.35
N LYS A 97 22.63 -2.13 -6.40
CA LYS A 97 23.90 -2.76 -6.81
C LYS A 97 24.46 -1.99 -7.99
N ARG A 98 25.79 -1.80 -7.98
CA ARG A 98 26.48 -1.25 -9.14
C ARG A 98 26.40 -2.28 -10.27
N ASN A 99 25.77 -1.88 -11.38
CA ASN A 99 25.70 -2.68 -12.59
C ASN A 99 26.14 -1.81 -13.78
N ASN A 100 26.85 -2.40 -14.72
CA ASN A 100 27.35 -1.71 -15.92
C ASN A 100 26.31 -1.69 -17.06
N GLU A 101 25.23 -2.50 -16.96
CA GLU A 101 24.16 -2.53 -17.94
C GLU A 101 23.06 -1.55 -17.58
N LEU A 102 22.78 -0.60 -18.46
CA LEU A 102 21.69 0.38 -18.34
C LEU A 102 20.41 -0.13 -19.02
N THR A 103 19.97 -1.34 -18.68
CA THR A 103 18.68 -1.88 -19.15
C THR A 103 17.54 -1.34 -18.31
N LEU A 104 16.51 -0.77 -18.94
CA LEU A 104 15.26 -0.35 -18.30
C LEU A 104 14.21 -1.44 -18.49
N LYS A 105 13.60 -1.91 -17.38
CA LYS A 105 12.49 -2.87 -17.38
C LYS A 105 11.35 -2.29 -16.55
N ALA A 106 10.15 -2.24 -17.12
CA ALA A 106 8.94 -1.87 -16.42
C ALA A 106 7.98 -3.05 -16.36
N TYR A 107 7.35 -3.24 -15.20
CA TYR A 107 6.30 -4.23 -14.97
C TYR A 107 5.06 -3.48 -14.50
N THR A 108 3.93 -3.84 -15.07
CA THR A 108 2.63 -3.26 -14.71
C THR A 108 1.63 -4.39 -14.47
N ASP A 109 0.68 -4.13 -13.59
CA ASP A 109 -0.40 -5.05 -13.28
C ASP A 109 -1.66 -4.27 -12.90
N ALA A 110 -2.84 -4.82 -13.15
CA ALA A 110 -4.11 -4.25 -12.74
C ALA A 110 -4.98 -5.27 -12.03
N ASP A 111 -5.29 -5.01 -10.77
CA ASP A 111 -6.32 -5.75 -10.04
C ASP A 111 -7.69 -5.18 -10.43
N TYR A 112 -8.37 -5.91 -11.35
CA TYR A 112 -9.64 -5.50 -11.94
C TYR A 112 -10.76 -5.53 -10.90
N VAL A 113 -11.50 -4.41 -10.77
CA VAL A 113 -12.60 -4.26 -9.80
C VAL A 113 -12.16 -4.61 -8.37
N SER A 114 -10.99 -4.10 -7.94
CA SER A 114 -10.48 -4.33 -6.59
C SER A 114 -11.33 -3.65 -5.50
N SER A 115 -12.01 -2.55 -5.84
CA SER A 115 -13.05 -1.95 -4.98
C SER A 115 -14.42 -2.50 -5.33
N LEU A 116 -15.11 -3.07 -4.35
CA LEU A 116 -16.49 -3.57 -4.51
C LEU A 116 -17.50 -2.44 -4.54
N VAL A 117 -17.22 -1.32 -3.87
CA VAL A 117 -18.12 -0.15 -3.77
C VAL A 117 -18.08 0.68 -5.04
N ASP A 118 -16.88 1.11 -5.44
CA ASP A 118 -16.67 2.00 -6.57
C ASP A 118 -16.45 1.26 -7.89
N ARG A 119 -16.25 -0.05 -7.84
CA ARG A 119 -15.88 -0.91 -8.99
C ARG A 119 -14.61 -0.45 -9.72
N ARG A 120 -13.78 0.33 -9.08
CA ARG A 120 -12.50 0.79 -9.62
C ARG A 120 -11.44 -0.29 -9.45
N SER A 121 -10.54 -0.35 -10.42
CA SER A 121 -9.38 -1.24 -10.43
C SER A 121 -8.19 -0.58 -9.72
N THR A 122 -7.26 -1.38 -9.21
CA THR A 122 -5.99 -0.89 -8.69
C THR A 122 -4.90 -1.15 -9.70
N SER A 123 -4.17 -0.11 -10.11
CA SER A 123 -2.96 -0.23 -10.92
C SER A 123 -1.73 -0.33 -10.04
N SER A 124 -0.84 -1.23 -10.39
CA SER A 124 0.48 -1.36 -9.77
C SER A 124 1.55 -1.36 -10.84
N TYR A 125 2.67 -0.70 -10.58
CA TYR A 125 3.84 -0.76 -11.44
C TYR A 125 5.14 -0.76 -10.65
N CYS A 126 6.18 -1.31 -11.25
CA CYS A 126 7.55 -1.17 -10.77
C CYS A 126 8.51 -1.08 -11.96
N THR A 127 9.55 -0.26 -11.80
CA THR A 127 10.56 -0.03 -12.82
C THR A 127 11.95 -0.36 -12.27
N PHE A 128 12.71 -1.10 -13.06
CA PHE A 128 14.08 -1.48 -12.75
C PHE A 128 15.04 -0.81 -13.74
N LEU A 129 16.12 -0.24 -13.23
CA LEU A 129 17.24 0.26 -14.03
C LEU A 129 18.50 -0.53 -13.66
N GLY A 130 19.11 -1.18 -14.64
CA GLY A 130 20.28 -2.02 -14.40
C GLY A 130 20.03 -3.10 -13.33
N GLY A 131 18.82 -3.67 -13.29
CA GLY A 131 18.42 -4.65 -12.29
C GLY A 131 18.09 -4.09 -10.89
N ASN A 132 18.22 -2.77 -10.67
CA ASN A 132 17.85 -2.11 -9.42
C ASN A 132 16.42 -1.57 -9.50
N LEU A 133 15.60 -1.83 -8.49
CA LEU A 133 14.26 -1.28 -8.37
C LEU A 133 14.35 0.24 -8.09
N VAL A 134 13.88 1.08 -9.03
CA VAL A 134 14.02 2.54 -8.95
C VAL A 134 12.70 3.27 -8.71
N THR A 135 11.59 2.74 -9.23
CA THR A 135 10.26 3.29 -8.96
C THR A 135 9.24 2.17 -8.72
N TRP A 136 8.22 2.46 -7.94
CA TRP A 136 7.07 1.58 -7.70
C TRP A 136 5.88 2.38 -7.23
N LYS A 137 4.70 1.90 -7.56
CA LYS A 137 3.45 2.49 -7.09
C LYS A 137 2.35 1.45 -7.10
N SER A 138 1.43 1.57 -6.15
CA SER A 138 0.13 0.93 -6.19
C SER A 138 -0.92 2.01 -5.92
N LYS A 139 -1.90 2.16 -6.81
CA LYS A 139 -2.92 3.20 -6.69
C LYS A 139 -4.22 2.77 -7.36
N MET A 140 -5.34 3.09 -6.72
CA MET A 140 -6.65 2.95 -7.35
C MET A 140 -6.77 3.85 -8.59
N GLN A 141 -7.34 3.32 -9.66
CA GLN A 141 -7.63 4.06 -10.89
C GLN A 141 -8.71 5.14 -10.62
N ASN A 142 -8.59 6.29 -11.28
CA ASN A 142 -9.53 7.39 -11.10
C ASN A 142 -10.91 7.11 -11.71
N ALA A 143 -10.99 6.22 -12.71
CA ALA A 143 -12.21 5.87 -13.40
C ALA A 143 -12.39 4.35 -13.44
N VAL A 144 -13.65 3.91 -13.44
CA VAL A 144 -14.01 2.50 -13.63
C VAL A 144 -13.55 2.03 -15.00
N ALA A 145 -12.90 0.89 -15.06
CA ALA A 145 -12.57 0.22 -16.31
C ALA A 145 -13.76 -0.67 -16.75
N ARG A 146 -14.11 -0.65 -18.03
CA ARG A 146 -15.22 -1.44 -18.59
C ARG A 146 -14.87 -2.91 -18.79
N SER A 147 -13.57 -3.22 -18.83
CA SER A 147 -13.07 -4.58 -18.97
C SER A 147 -11.71 -4.73 -18.27
N ARG A 148 -11.28 -5.98 -18.06
CA ARG A 148 -9.93 -6.29 -17.56
C ARG A 148 -8.86 -5.72 -18.50
N ALA A 149 -9.03 -5.87 -19.82
CA ALA A 149 -8.09 -5.33 -20.80
C ALA A 149 -7.93 -3.80 -20.66
N GLU A 150 -9.02 -3.06 -20.48
CA GLU A 150 -8.95 -1.60 -20.27
C GLU A 150 -8.22 -1.25 -18.97
N SER A 151 -8.42 -2.02 -17.90
CA SER A 151 -7.70 -1.77 -16.64
C SER A 151 -6.20 -2.00 -16.79
N GLU A 152 -5.79 -3.03 -17.53
CA GLU A 152 -4.37 -3.31 -17.83
C GLU A 152 -3.75 -2.21 -18.71
N PHE A 153 -4.46 -1.75 -19.75
CA PHE A 153 -3.99 -0.62 -20.56
C PHE A 153 -3.81 0.67 -19.72
N LYS A 154 -4.73 0.93 -18.80
CA LYS A 154 -4.58 2.06 -17.87
C LYS A 154 -3.39 1.90 -16.93
N ALA A 155 -3.12 0.68 -16.45
CA ALA A 155 -1.94 0.40 -15.63
C ALA A 155 -0.65 0.61 -16.43
N MET A 156 -0.57 0.14 -17.66
CA MET A 156 0.57 0.37 -18.56
C MET A 156 0.81 1.87 -18.80
N ALA A 157 -0.26 2.64 -19.09
CA ALA A 157 -0.15 4.09 -19.31
C ALA A 157 0.30 4.87 -18.06
N GLN A 158 0.12 4.32 -16.86
CA GLN A 158 0.58 4.94 -15.61
C GLN A 158 2.01 4.53 -15.24
N GLY A 159 2.49 3.41 -15.75
CA GLY A 159 3.81 2.84 -15.46
C GLY A 159 4.92 3.33 -16.40
N VAL A 160 4.58 4.04 -17.47
CA VAL A 160 5.47 4.65 -18.45
C VAL A 160 5.55 6.15 -18.17
#